data_177c55845a4a6f34d93998f6e168d5a5
#
_entry.id   177c55845a4a6f34d93998f6e168d5a5
#
_cell.length_a   1.000
_cell.length_b   1.000
_cell.length_c   1.000
_cell.angle_alpha   90.00
_cell.angle_beta   90.00
_cell.angle_gamma   90.00
#
_symmetry.space_group_name_H-M   'P 1'
#
loop_
_entity.id
_entity.type
_entity.pdbx_description
1 polymer ?
#
loop_
_entity_poly.entity_id
_entity_poly.type
_entity_poly.pdbx_seq_one_letter_code
_entity_poly.pdbx_strand_id
1 'polypeptide(L)'
;MILQEEYDRVIGSRVRTVLDIDTLHLFFDDKFESSMNKNNPKEVIYKYNDVIQKKCNRVLSKTRPNRILLAGIGGGTVMTGLNPETPTVIDCVDISPVVIDHFKKHFFRLIKKHTNPNIKIKIHCASLQDFIAKNKKKYDSIIIDCFKSGGFDTSLHSILNKLKRHISGSGNVLINIHSGRTGHYSTPYNELKKNVSKPIWTTRSHLSNTSSPSDFGNLIVELKHKNKK
;
A
#
# COMPACT_ATOMS: atom_id res chain seq x y z
N MET A 1 -24.53 5.20 -5.90
CA MET A 1 -24.62 4.71 -7.31
C MET A 1 -23.46 3.81 -7.62
N ILE A 2 -23.70 2.60 -8.11
CA ILE A 2 -22.63 1.70 -8.60
C ILE A 2 -22.14 2.23 -9.94
N LEU A 3 -20.83 2.48 -10.06
CA LEU A 3 -20.19 2.96 -11.29
C LEU A 3 -19.67 1.79 -12.14
N GLN A 4 -19.18 0.75 -11.49
CA GLN A 4 -18.65 -0.46 -12.12
C GLN A 4 -18.71 -1.63 -11.13
N GLU A 5 -19.04 -2.81 -11.62
CA GLU A 5 -19.02 -4.07 -10.86
C GLU A 5 -18.54 -5.20 -11.76
N GLU A 6 -17.57 -5.99 -11.27
CA GLU A 6 -17.00 -7.12 -12.01
C GLU A 6 -16.50 -8.19 -11.04
N TYR A 7 -16.63 -9.48 -11.41
CA TYR A 7 -16.03 -10.57 -10.64
C TYR A 7 -14.59 -10.82 -11.09
N ASP A 8 -13.65 -10.70 -10.17
CA ASP A 8 -12.25 -10.98 -10.42
C ASP A 8 -11.89 -12.41 -10.02
N ARG A 9 -11.55 -13.23 -11.02
CA ARG A 9 -11.16 -14.63 -10.82
C ARG A 9 -9.78 -14.77 -10.15
N VAL A 10 -8.91 -13.75 -10.25
CA VAL A 10 -7.54 -13.79 -9.71
C VAL A 10 -7.56 -13.67 -8.19
N ILE A 11 -8.39 -12.77 -7.67
CA ILE A 11 -8.52 -12.56 -6.21
C ILE A 11 -9.74 -13.30 -5.63
N GLY A 12 -10.61 -13.86 -6.49
CA GLY A 12 -11.79 -14.61 -6.08
C GLY A 12 -12.87 -13.76 -5.42
N SER A 13 -13.02 -12.49 -5.82
CA SER A 13 -13.93 -11.53 -5.22
C SER A 13 -14.65 -10.69 -6.26
N ARG A 14 -15.82 -10.19 -5.91
CA ARG A 14 -16.54 -9.18 -6.68
C ARG A 14 -15.94 -7.80 -6.36
N VAL A 15 -15.42 -7.13 -7.39
CA VAL A 15 -14.89 -5.77 -7.29
C VAL A 15 -15.98 -4.78 -7.67
N ARG A 16 -16.26 -3.79 -6.82
CA ARG A 16 -17.23 -2.74 -7.10
C ARG A 16 -16.64 -1.37 -6.84
N THR A 17 -16.88 -0.43 -7.76
CA THR A 17 -16.69 1.00 -7.50
C THR A 17 -18.04 1.68 -7.35
N VAL A 18 -18.23 2.35 -6.23
CA VAL A 18 -19.47 3.03 -5.86
C VAL A 18 -19.19 4.50 -5.63
N LEU A 19 -20.06 5.36 -6.15
CA LEU A 19 -20.10 6.78 -5.81
C LEU A 19 -21.23 7.01 -4.81
N ASP A 20 -20.87 7.46 -3.61
CA ASP A 20 -21.80 7.91 -2.58
C ASP A 20 -21.55 9.38 -2.30
N ILE A 21 -22.54 10.24 -2.65
CA ILE A 21 -22.43 11.70 -2.62
C ILE A 21 -21.16 12.15 -3.36
N ASP A 22 -20.11 12.51 -2.62
CA ASP A 22 -18.81 12.96 -3.13
C ASP A 22 -17.67 12.00 -2.89
N THR A 23 -17.97 10.78 -2.41
CA THR A 23 -16.95 9.79 -2.07
C THR A 23 -17.00 8.60 -3.02
N LEU A 24 -15.86 8.30 -3.64
CA LEU A 24 -15.63 7.07 -4.37
C LEU A 24 -15.21 5.98 -3.39
N HIS A 25 -15.87 4.84 -3.45
CA HIS A 25 -15.54 3.66 -2.66
C HIS A 25 -15.18 2.51 -3.58
N LEU A 26 -14.10 1.80 -3.25
CA LEU A 26 -13.78 0.50 -3.82
C LEU A 26 -14.13 -0.59 -2.80
N PHE A 27 -14.85 -1.60 -3.25
CA PHE A 27 -15.24 -2.76 -2.45
C PHE A 27 -14.68 -4.03 -3.05
N PHE A 28 -14.32 -4.98 -2.17
CA PHE A 28 -14.17 -6.39 -2.51
C PHE A 28 -15.27 -7.15 -1.77
N ASP A 29 -16.20 -7.73 -2.54
CA ASP A 29 -17.49 -8.23 -2.06
C ASP A 29 -18.23 -7.11 -1.30
N ASP A 30 -18.45 -7.25 0.02
CA ASP A 30 -19.13 -6.25 0.85
C ASP A 30 -18.15 -5.49 1.77
N LYS A 31 -16.83 -5.57 1.52
CA LYS A 31 -15.83 -4.91 2.34
C LYS A 31 -15.29 -3.66 1.65
N PHE A 32 -15.23 -2.57 2.41
CA PHE A 32 -14.53 -1.37 1.98
C PHE A 32 -13.01 -1.63 1.92
N GLU A 33 -12.42 -1.40 0.75
CA GLU A 33 -10.97 -1.50 0.54
C GLU A 33 -10.31 -0.14 0.39
N SER A 34 -11.02 0.81 -0.23
CA SER A 34 -10.52 2.18 -0.40
C SER A 34 -11.69 3.16 -0.46
N SER A 35 -11.45 4.36 0.05
CA SER A 35 -12.40 5.48 -0.08
C SER A 35 -11.65 6.77 -0.39
N MET A 36 -12.21 7.60 -1.28
CA MET A 36 -11.62 8.86 -1.73
C MET A 36 -12.71 9.92 -1.91
N ASN A 37 -12.56 11.07 -1.24
CA ASN A 37 -13.39 12.23 -1.49
C ASN A 37 -12.99 12.85 -2.83
N LYS A 38 -13.95 13.00 -3.77
CA LYS A 38 -13.72 13.56 -5.11
C LYS A 38 -13.34 15.03 -5.07
N ASN A 39 -13.90 15.76 -4.12
CA ASN A 39 -13.68 17.21 -3.97
C ASN A 39 -12.38 17.51 -3.24
N ASN A 40 -11.95 16.58 -2.34
CA ASN A 40 -10.69 16.66 -1.60
C ASN A 40 -9.98 15.31 -1.58
N PRO A 41 -9.36 14.86 -2.69
CA PRO A 41 -8.67 13.56 -2.76
C PRO A 41 -7.48 13.41 -1.81
N LYS A 42 -6.98 14.51 -1.21
CA LYS A 42 -5.93 14.49 -0.18
C LYS A 42 -6.49 14.26 1.22
N GLU A 43 -7.79 14.29 1.39
CA GLU A 43 -8.42 13.96 2.66
C GLU A 43 -8.10 12.52 3.06
N VAL A 44 -7.59 12.38 4.27
CA VAL A 44 -7.23 11.07 4.83
C VAL A 44 -8.46 10.46 5.48
N ILE A 45 -9.20 9.64 4.74
CA ILE A 45 -10.37 8.93 5.26
C ILE A 45 -9.93 7.81 6.23
N TYR A 46 -8.90 7.05 5.83
CA TYR A 46 -8.33 5.98 6.68
C TYR A 46 -7.01 6.42 7.30
N LYS A 47 -6.93 6.48 8.62
CA LYS A 47 -5.74 6.95 9.36
C LYS A 47 -4.45 6.18 9.07
N TYR A 48 -4.53 4.91 8.65
CA TYR A 48 -3.34 4.15 8.28
C TYR A 48 -2.62 4.76 7.07
N ASN A 49 -3.35 5.37 6.14
CA ASN A 49 -2.77 6.08 5.00
C ASN A 49 -1.87 7.23 5.45
N ASP A 50 -2.30 8.02 6.45
CA ASP A 50 -1.47 9.11 7.01
C ASP A 50 -0.17 8.58 7.62
N VAL A 51 -0.24 7.46 8.35
CA VAL A 51 0.96 6.82 8.91
C VAL A 51 1.92 6.38 7.81
N ILE A 52 1.41 5.72 6.76
CA ILE A 52 2.23 5.28 5.62
C ILE A 52 2.84 6.49 4.91
N GLN A 53 2.04 7.51 4.59
CA GLN A 53 2.49 8.74 3.92
C GLN A 53 3.60 9.44 4.70
N LYS A 54 3.42 9.67 6.00
CA LYS A 54 4.42 10.29 6.88
C LYS A 54 5.71 9.49 6.94
N LYS A 55 5.64 8.16 7.03
CA LYS A 55 6.81 7.28 7.08
C LYS A 55 7.53 7.23 5.74
N CYS A 56 6.79 7.15 4.63
CA CYS A 56 7.34 7.19 3.29
C CYS A 56 8.06 8.53 3.03
N ASN A 57 7.39 9.67 3.27
CA ASN A 57 7.96 11.00 3.04
C ASN A 57 9.28 11.23 3.82
N ARG A 58 9.46 10.63 5.00
CA ARG A 58 10.69 10.77 5.81
C ARG A 58 11.94 10.15 5.19
N VAL A 59 11.78 9.18 4.30
CA VAL A 59 12.92 8.47 3.69
C VAL A 59 13.21 8.96 2.27
N LEU A 60 12.35 9.81 1.70
CA LEU A 60 12.57 10.40 0.39
C LEU A 60 13.75 11.36 0.42
N SER A 61 14.63 11.25 -0.57
CA SER A 61 15.74 12.15 -0.73
C SER A 61 15.29 13.53 -1.21
N LYS A 62 15.93 14.57 -0.70
CA LYS A 62 15.72 15.96 -1.15
C LYS A 62 16.67 16.38 -2.26
N THR A 63 17.70 15.57 -2.55
CA THR A 63 18.79 15.95 -3.45
C THR A 63 18.96 15.04 -4.66
N ARG A 64 18.27 13.89 -4.70
CA ARG A 64 18.32 12.93 -5.82
C ARG A 64 16.94 12.37 -6.13
N PRO A 65 16.73 11.87 -7.36
CA PRO A 65 15.47 11.20 -7.71
C PRO A 65 15.15 10.03 -6.78
N ASN A 66 13.85 9.87 -6.49
CA ASN A 66 13.33 8.81 -5.64
C ASN A 66 12.60 7.72 -6.42
N ARG A 67 12.48 6.56 -5.80
CA ARG A 67 11.63 5.46 -6.25
C ARG A 67 10.82 4.89 -5.09
N ILE A 68 9.55 4.65 -5.35
CA ILE A 68 8.63 4.02 -4.41
C ILE A 68 8.02 2.80 -5.11
N LEU A 69 7.91 1.69 -4.40
CA LEU A 69 7.13 0.54 -4.80
C LEU A 69 5.87 0.49 -3.96
N LEU A 70 4.71 0.47 -4.60
CA LEU A 70 3.41 0.28 -3.97
C LEU A 70 2.84 -1.06 -4.46
N ALA A 71 2.77 -2.04 -3.57
CA ALA A 71 2.13 -3.33 -3.81
C ALA A 71 0.71 -3.33 -3.22
N GLY A 72 -0.28 -3.59 -4.09
CA GLY A 72 -1.68 -3.32 -3.83
C GLY A 72 -2.03 -1.87 -4.17
N ILE A 73 -2.74 -1.67 -5.30
CA ILE A 73 -3.06 -0.32 -5.76
C ILE A 73 -4.34 0.20 -5.11
N GLY A 74 -5.36 -0.67 -4.97
CA GLY A 74 -6.68 -0.29 -4.49
C GLY A 74 -7.20 0.97 -5.18
N GLY A 75 -7.71 1.94 -4.42
CA GLY A 75 -8.07 3.28 -4.89
C GLY A 75 -6.89 4.26 -5.00
N GLY A 76 -5.67 3.84 -4.67
CA GLY A 76 -4.45 4.65 -4.78
C GLY A 76 -4.33 5.80 -3.78
N THR A 77 -5.12 5.81 -2.72
CA THR A 77 -5.22 6.91 -1.76
C THR A 77 -3.91 7.24 -1.04
N VAL A 78 -3.02 6.25 -0.87
CA VAL A 78 -1.68 6.48 -0.31
C VAL A 78 -0.89 7.50 -1.12
N MET A 79 -1.07 7.55 -2.44
CA MET A 79 -0.26 8.41 -3.33
C MET A 79 -0.56 9.90 -3.17
N THR A 80 -1.77 10.28 -2.74
CA THR A 80 -2.20 11.69 -2.67
C THR A 80 -1.48 12.50 -1.61
N GLY A 81 -0.97 11.86 -0.55
CA GLY A 81 -0.23 12.52 0.55
C GLY A 81 1.29 12.39 0.43
N LEU A 82 1.81 11.80 -0.65
CA LEU A 82 3.24 11.78 -0.90
C LEU A 82 3.70 13.13 -1.44
N ASN A 83 4.75 13.67 -0.82
CA ASN A 83 5.23 15.02 -1.12
C ASN A 83 6.77 15.07 -1.35
N PRO A 84 7.27 14.45 -2.41
CA PRO A 84 8.69 14.49 -2.73
C PRO A 84 9.12 15.87 -3.25
N GLU A 85 10.29 16.34 -2.82
CA GLU A 85 10.92 17.57 -3.34
C GLU A 85 11.64 17.34 -4.69
N THR A 86 11.93 16.10 -5.03
CA THR A 86 12.66 15.70 -6.25
C THR A 86 11.82 14.76 -7.13
N PRO A 87 12.17 14.60 -8.42
CA PRO A 87 11.48 13.65 -9.30
C PRO A 87 11.37 12.27 -8.68
N THR A 88 10.18 11.74 -8.62
CA THR A 88 9.86 10.48 -7.94
C THR A 88 9.05 9.56 -8.86
N VAL A 89 9.48 8.32 -8.99
CA VAL A 89 8.72 7.29 -9.71
C VAL A 89 8.07 6.36 -8.71
N ILE A 90 6.75 6.16 -8.84
CA ILE A 90 6.00 5.15 -8.10
C ILE A 90 5.72 4.00 -9.06
N ASP A 91 6.32 2.83 -8.82
CA ASP A 91 5.95 1.58 -9.47
C ASP A 91 4.80 0.97 -8.64
N CYS A 92 3.55 1.02 -9.15
CA CYS A 92 2.36 0.41 -8.55
C CYS A 92 2.18 -0.99 -9.10
N VAL A 93 2.11 -1.98 -8.24
CA VAL A 93 1.99 -3.41 -8.62
C VAL A 93 0.71 -3.96 -8.01
N ASP A 94 -0.15 -4.53 -8.85
CA ASP A 94 -1.35 -5.25 -8.42
C ASP A 94 -1.50 -6.53 -9.23
N ILE A 95 -1.95 -7.58 -8.57
CA ILE A 95 -2.15 -8.88 -9.22
C ILE A 95 -3.46 -8.91 -10.02
N SER A 96 -4.41 -8.06 -9.65
CA SER A 96 -5.75 -8.02 -10.20
C SER A 96 -5.86 -7.08 -11.41
N PRO A 97 -6.11 -7.58 -12.62
CA PRO A 97 -6.38 -6.73 -13.78
C PRO A 97 -7.69 -5.94 -13.60
N VAL A 98 -8.67 -6.50 -12.87
CA VAL A 98 -9.95 -5.85 -12.60
C VAL A 98 -9.76 -4.66 -11.68
N VAL A 99 -9.03 -4.81 -10.56
CA VAL A 99 -8.71 -3.69 -9.66
C VAL A 99 -7.96 -2.58 -10.40
N ILE A 100 -7.01 -2.95 -11.26
CA ILE A 100 -6.28 -1.97 -12.09
C ILE A 100 -7.22 -1.23 -13.05
N ASP A 101 -8.20 -1.91 -13.65
CA ASP A 101 -9.18 -1.27 -14.54
C ASP A 101 -10.07 -0.30 -13.76
N HIS A 102 -10.63 -0.71 -12.61
CA HIS A 102 -11.39 0.15 -11.72
C HIS A 102 -10.59 1.39 -11.28
N PHE A 103 -9.32 1.18 -10.89
CA PHE A 103 -8.42 2.27 -10.54
C PHE A 103 -8.25 3.26 -11.70
N LYS A 104 -7.91 2.78 -12.90
CA LYS A 104 -7.68 3.62 -14.08
C LYS A 104 -8.90 4.43 -14.47
N LYS A 105 -10.11 3.83 -14.43
CA LYS A 105 -11.35 4.47 -14.85
C LYS A 105 -11.86 5.50 -13.84
N HIS A 106 -11.78 5.20 -12.54
CA HIS A 106 -12.49 5.99 -11.53
C HIS A 106 -11.57 6.83 -10.64
N PHE A 107 -10.37 6.34 -10.28
CA PHE A 107 -9.50 7.00 -9.32
C PHE A 107 -8.31 7.73 -9.95
N PHE A 108 -7.70 7.17 -11.00
CA PHE A 108 -6.42 7.63 -11.53
C PHE A 108 -6.41 9.09 -11.94
N ARG A 109 -7.48 9.60 -12.56
CA ARG A 109 -7.57 11.01 -12.96
C ARG A 109 -7.51 11.94 -11.75
N LEU A 110 -8.23 11.59 -10.68
CA LEU A 110 -8.23 12.35 -9.43
C LEU A 110 -6.85 12.29 -8.75
N ILE A 111 -6.27 11.10 -8.66
CA ILE A 111 -4.92 10.91 -8.13
C ILE A 111 -3.93 11.78 -8.90
N LYS A 112 -3.89 11.68 -10.23
CA LYS A 112 -2.96 12.42 -11.07
C LYS A 112 -3.10 13.94 -10.93
N LYS A 113 -4.33 14.44 -10.76
CA LYS A 113 -4.60 15.88 -10.59
C LYS A 113 -4.10 16.40 -9.23
N HIS A 114 -4.15 15.59 -8.20
CA HIS A 114 -3.91 16.00 -6.80
C HIS A 114 -2.61 15.50 -6.18
N THR A 115 -1.89 14.58 -6.84
CA THR A 115 -0.54 14.19 -6.44
C THR A 115 0.47 15.31 -6.73
N ASN A 116 1.58 15.27 -6.00
CA ASN A 116 2.71 16.17 -6.24
C ASN A 116 3.20 16.05 -7.70
N PRO A 117 3.44 17.16 -8.41
CA PRO A 117 3.85 17.15 -9.83
C PRO A 117 5.17 16.40 -10.09
N ASN A 118 6.03 16.27 -9.08
CA ASN A 118 7.26 15.48 -9.18
C ASN A 118 7.02 13.96 -9.28
N ILE A 119 5.76 13.50 -9.10
CA ILE A 119 5.42 12.08 -9.08
C ILE A 119 5.02 11.58 -10.48
N LYS A 120 5.72 10.54 -10.94
CA LYS A 120 5.35 9.73 -12.11
C LYS A 120 4.88 8.35 -11.65
N ILE A 121 3.64 8.00 -11.97
CA ILE A 121 3.03 6.71 -11.63
C ILE A 121 3.21 5.73 -12.81
N LYS A 122 3.65 4.50 -12.51
CA LYS A 122 3.72 3.37 -13.42
C LYS A 122 2.92 2.22 -12.84
N ILE A 123 2.05 1.61 -13.63
CA ILE A 123 1.15 0.55 -13.20
C ILE A 123 1.60 -0.76 -13.84
N HIS A 124 1.71 -1.82 -13.03
CA HIS A 124 2.14 -3.15 -13.42
C HIS A 124 1.10 -4.17 -12.94
N CYS A 125 0.59 -4.99 -13.86
CA CYS A 125 -0.26 -6.14 -13.55
C CYS A 125 0.63 -7.36 -13.32
N ALA A 126 0.92 -7.67 -12.07
CA ALA A 126 1.78 -8.79 -11.67
C ALA A 126 1.62 -9.10 -10.19
N SER A 127 1.98 -10.31 -9.77
CA SER A 127 2.22 -10.57 -8.35
C SER A 127 3.44 -9.78 -7.86
N LEU A 128 3.48 -9.41 -6.57
CA LEU A 128 4.65 -8.76 -5.99
C LEU A 128 5.89 -9.65 -6.10
N GLN A 129 5.71 -10.97 -5.96
CA GLN A 129 6.77 -11.97 -6.08
C GLN A 129 7.42 -11.95 -7.45
N ASP A 130 6.59 -12.01 -8.52
CA ASP A 130 7.08 -12.01 -9.90
C ASP A 130 7.71 -10.68 -10.27
N PHE A 131 7.11 -9.57 -9.81
CA PHE A 131 7.65 -8.24 -10.06
C PHE A 131 9.04 -8.07 -9.44
N ILE A 132 9.22 -8.47 -8.18
CA ILE A 132 10.50 -8.40 -7.48
C ILE A 132 11.53 -9.35 -8.11
N ALA A 133 11.14 -10.55 -8.52
CA ALA A 133 12.05 -11.50 -9.15
C ALA A 133 12.65 -10.98 -10.46
N LYS A 134 11.86 -10.25 -11.24
CA LYS A 134 12.26 -9.69 -12.56
C LYS A 134 12.88 -8.30 -12.48
N ASN A 135 12.76 -7.61 -11.34
CA ASN A 135 13.15 -6.22 -11.17
C ASN A 135 14.43 -6.10 -10.35
N LYS A 136 15.43 -5.35 -10.86
CA LYS A 136 16.69 -5.10 -10.17
C LYS A 136 16.79 -3.70 -9.51
N LYS A 137 15.71 -2.92 -9.58
CA LYS A 137 15.68 -1.54 -9.07
C LYS A 137 15.74 -1.52 -7.55
N LYS A 138 16.29 -0.41 -7.02
CA LYS A 138 16.22 -0.07 -5.60
C LYS A 138 15.17 1.00 -5.36
N TYR A 139 14.49 0.91 -4.23
CA TYR A 139 13.42 1.79 -3.80
C TYR A 139 13.77 2.47 -2.50
N ASP A 140 13.39 3.72 -2.36
CA ASP A 140 13.52 4.48 -1.10
C ASP A 140 12.43 4.09 -0.11
N SER A 141 11.26 3.72 -0.60
CA SER A 141 10.20 3.10 0.20
C SER A 141 9.53 1.97 -0.58
N ILE A 142 9.25 0.87 0.12
CA ILE A 142 8.40 -0.21 -0.39
C ILE A 142 7.18 -0.28 0.51
N ILE A 143 6.00 -0.07 -0.05
CA ILE A 143 4.71 -0.11 0.65
C ILE A 143 4.01 -1.40 0.25
N ILE A 144 3.67 -2.24 1.20
CA ILE A 144 2.94 -3.49 1.01
C ILE A 144 1.56 -3.32 1.63
N ASP A 145 0.57 -3.14 0.76
CA ASP A 145 -0.85 -2.93 1.09
C ASP A 145 -1.72 -3.89 0.28
N CYS A 146 -1.28 -5.15 0.20
CA CYS A 146 -1.98 -6.20 -0.52
C CYS A 146 -2.41 -7.31 0.45
N PHE A 147 -3.72 -7.59 0.46
CA PHE A 147 -4.35 -8.58 1.33
C PHE A 147 -5.14 -9.59 0.51
N LYS A 148 -5.19 -10.83 1.02
CA LYS A 148 -6.27 -11.76 0.70
C LYS A 148 -7.36 -11.65 1.76
N SER A 149 -8.59 -11.98 1.39
CA SER A 149 -9.71 -12.08 2.34
C SER A 149 -9.31 -12.95 3.54
N GLY A 150 -9.07 -12.33 4.70
CA GLY A 150 -8.72 -13.05 5.93
C GLY A 150 -7.40 -12.66 6.61
N GLY A 151 -6.62 -11.75 6.06
CA GLY A 151 -5.42 -11.27 6.74
C GLY A 151 -4.16 -11.20 5.89
N PHE A 152 -3.02 -11.13 6.54
CA PHE A 152 -1.70 -11.06 5.92
C PHE A 152 -1.40 -12.33 5.11
N ASP A 153 -1.10 -12.16 3.82
CA ASP A 153 -0.74 -13.29 2.95
C ASP A 153 0.61 -13.87 3.39
N THR A 154 0.59 -15.10 3.93
CA THR A 154 1.80 -15.80 4.38
C THR A 154 2.80 -16.02 3.25
N SER A 155 2.38 -16.02 1.99
CA SER A 155 3.28 -16.08 0.84
C SER A 155 4.25 -14.89 0.78
N LEU A 156 3.87 -13.74 1.36
CA LEU A 156 4.74 -12.57 1.46
C LEU A 156 5.94 -12.81 2.37
N HIS A 157 5.88 -13.75 3.33
CA HIS A 157 7.01 -14.08 4.19
C HIS A 157 8.24 -14.48 3.38
N SER A 158 8.05 -15.25 2.31
CA SER A 158 9.14 -15.74 1.46
C SER A 158 9.91 -14.61 0.75
N ILE A 159 9.27 -13.47 0.52
CA ILE A 159 9.87 -12.35 -0.21
C ILE A 159 10.44 -11.26 0.71
N LEU A 160 10.00 -11.15 1.97
CA LEU A 160 10.43 -10.07 2.87
C LEU A 160 11.96 -9.97 2.99
N ASN A 161 12.64 -11.11 3.09
CA ASN A 161 14.09 -11.14 3.16
C ASN A 161 14.74 -10.80 1.80
N LYS A 162 14.04 -11.07 0.69
CA LYS A 162 14.51 -10.69 -0.67
C LYS A 162 14.41 -9.19 -0.89
N LEU A 163 13.43 -8.51 -0.26
CA LEU A 163 13.24 -7.06 -0.38
C LEU A 163 14.47 -6.25 0.04
N LYS A 164 15.36 -6.81 0.89
CA LYS A 164 16.64 -6.19 1.23
C LYS A 164 17.43 -5.77 0.01
N ARG A 165 17.40 -6.56 -1.07
CA ARG A 165 18.15 -6.26 -2.30
C ARG A 165 17.51 -5.12 -3.09
N HIS A 166 16.25 -4.80 -2.80
CA HIS A 166 15.45 -3.80 -3.48
C HIS A 166 15.24 -2.52 -2.68
N ILE A 167 15.78 -2.42 -1.47
CA ILE A 167 15.70 -1.20 -0.66
C ILE A 167 17.01 -0.40 -0.77
N SER A 168 16.93 0.93 -0.86
CA SER A 168 18.07 1.82 -0.74
C SER A 168 18.59 1.85 0.71
N GLY A 169 19.84 2.25 0.95
CA GLY A 169 20.47 2.15 2.26
C GLY A 169 19.73 2.84 3.40
N SER A 170 19.07 3.97 3.15
CA SER A 170 18.24 4.72 4.13
C SER A 170 16.75 4.44 4.02
N GLY A 171 16.34 3.55 3.12
CA GLY A 171 14.95 3.27 2.81
C GLY A 171 14.23 2.44 3.87
N ASN A 172 12.92 2.29 3.69
CA ASN A 172 12.08 1.46 4.54
C ASN A 172 11.14 0.55 3.75
N VAL A 173 10.66 -0.51 4.43
CA VAL A 173 9.52 -1.31 3.98
C VAL A 173 8.40 -1.05 4.96
N LEU A 174 7.24 -0.64 4.46
CA LEU A 174 6.02 -0.38 5.22
C LEU A 174 5.02 -1.47 4.87
N ILE A 175 4.54 -2.20 5.87
CA ILE A 175 3.59 -3.29 5.68
C ILE A 175 2.32 -2.92 6.43
N ASN A 176 1.22 -2.82 5.71
CA ASN A 176 -0.09 -2.69 6.32
C ASN A 176 -0.58 -4.09 6.73
N ILE A 177 -0.98 -4.27 7.98
CA ILE A 177 -1.58 -5.50 8.51
C ILE A 177 -2.97 -5.14 9.00
N HIS A 178 -3.97 -5.75 8.39
CA HIS A 178 -5.35 -5.60 8.81
C HIS A 178 -5.70 -6.62 9.90
N SER A 179 -6.37 -6.19 10.97
CA SER A 179 -6.71 -7.07 12.11
C SER A 179 -7.82 -8.07 11.83
N GLY A 180 -8.50 -7.95 10.69
CA GLY A 180 -9.70 -8.73 10.42
C GLY A 180 -10.84 -8.43 11.40
N ARG A 181 -11.89 -9.24 11.38
CA ARG A 181 -13.06 -9.08 12.26
C ARG A 181 -12.80 -9.32 13.76
N THR A 182 -11.66 -9.92 14.09
CA THR A 182 -11.33 -10.29 15.48
C THR A 182 -10.60 -9.20 16.26
N GLY A 183 -10.19 -8.12 15.61
CA GLY A 183 -9.40 -7.05 16.23
C GLY A 183 -8.00 -7.47 16.71
N HIS A 184 -7.56 -8.70 16.45
CA HIS A 184 -6.30 -9.24 16.94
C HIS A 184 -5.18 -9.17 15.89
N TYR A 185 -4.24 -8.26 16.08
CA TYR A 185 -3.01 -8.19 15.27
C TYR A 185 -1.92 -9.16 15.71
N SER A 186 -2.08 -9.78 16.87
CA SER A 186 -1.00 -10.54 17.51
C SER A 186 -0.50 -11.70 16.64
N THR A 187 -1.40 -12.47 16.04
CA THR A 187 -1.01 -13.61 15.21
C THR A 187 -0.25 -13.19 13.95
N PRO A 188 -0.83 -12.38 13.04
CA PRO A 188 -0.12 -11.99 11.81
C PRO A 188 1.14 -11.17 12.09
N TYR A 189 1.16 -10.35 13.15
CA TYR A 189 2.36 -9.62 13.54
C TYR A 189 3.46 -10.52 14.10
N ASN A 190 3.10 -11.51 14.95
CA ASN A 190 4.05 -12.45 15.48
C ASN A 190 4.61 -13.38 14.40
N GLU A 191 3.78 -13.81 13.46
CA GLU A 191 4.23 -14.55 12.28
C GLU A 191 5.20 -13.73 11.42
N LEU A 192 4.87 -12.47 11.15
CA LEU A 192 5.78 -11.55 10.46
C LEU A 192 7.11 -11.45 11.20
N LYS A 193 7.10 -11.25 12.51
CA LYS A 193 8.33 -11.13 13.33
C LYS A 193 9.18 -12.41 13.33
N LYS A 194 8.56 -13.59 13.31
CA LYS A 194 9.27 -14.86 13.19
C LYS A 194 9.99 -15.01 11.85
N ASN A 195 9.37 -14.55 10.78
CA ASN A 195 9.85 -14.70 9.40
C ASN A 195 10.80 -13.59 8.95
N VAL A 196 10.84 -12.46 9.67
CA VAL A 196 11.80 -11.38 9.39
C VAL A 196 13.11 -11.66 10.09
N SER A 197 14.16 -11.87 9.32
CA SER A 197 15.51 -12.09 9.85
C SER A 197 16.00 -10.92 10.70
N LYS A 198 16.10 -11.08 12.01
CA LYS A 198 16.54 -10.05 12.97
C LYS A 198 17.90 -9.40 12.67
N PRO A 199 18.91 -10.11 12.10
CA PRO A 199 20.15 -9.43 11.74
C PRO A 199 19.99 -8.46 10.56
N ILE A 200 18.92 -8.57 9.77
CA ILE A 200 18.71 -7.77 8.55
C ILE A 200 17.83 -6.57 8.81
N TRP A 201 16.78 -6.72 9.66
CA TRP A 201 15.73 -5.72 9.83
C TRP A 201 15.59 -5.26 11.27
N THR A 202 15.34 -3.96 11.47
CA THR A 202 14.72 -3.43 12.67
C THR A 202 13.24 -3.25 12.43
N THR A 203 12.41 -3.69 13.38
CA THR A 203 10.94 -3.66 13.25
C THR A 203 10.37 -2.63 14.22
N ARG A 204 9.52 -1.73 13.72
CA ARG A 204 8.69 -0.83 14.51
C ARG A 204 7.24 -0.96 14.08
N SER A 205 6.31 -0.95 15.02
CA SER A 205 4.88 -1.02 14.76
C SER A 205 4.20 0.31 15.13
N HIS A 206 3.22 0.68 14.34
CA HIS A 206 2.41 1.88 14.55
C HIS A 206 0.94 1.48 14.40
N LEU A 207 0.18 1.56 15.50
CA LEU A 207 -1.27 1.41 15.44
C LEU A 207 -1.87 2.68 14.82
N SER A 208 -2.74 2.51 13.84
CA SER A 208 -3.65 3.56 13.44
C SER A 208 -4.85 3.49 14.39
N ASN A 209 -4.88 4.33 15.43
CA ASN A 209 -6.06 4.46 16.26
C ASN A 209 -7.19 5.02 15.42
N THR A 210 -8.22 4.23 15.22
CA THR A 210 -9.47 4.66 14.64
C THR A 210 -10.40 5.09 15.77
N SER A 211 -11.10 6.20 15.58
CA SER A 211 -12.03 6.73 16.59
C SER A 211 -13.40 6.04 16.57
N SER A 212 -13.61 5.09 15.66
CA SER A 212 -14.87 4.36 15.52
C SER A 212 -14.73 2.91 16.02
N PRO A 213 -15.67 2.41 16.84
CA PRO A 213 -15.69 1.01 17.26
C PRO A 213 -15.87 0.01 16.12
N SER A 214 -16.34 0.47 14.95
CA SER A 214 -16.48 -0.34 13.71
C SER A 214 -15.22 -0.40 12.86
N ASP A 215 -14.25 0.45 13.13
CA ASP A 215 -13.00 0.47 12.41
C ASP A 215 -12.08 -0.62 12.95
N PHE A 216 -12.03 -1.71 12.24
CA PHE A 216 -10.99 -2.71 12.41
C PHE A 216 -9.65 -2.04 12.10
N GLY A 217 -8.88 -1.72 13.13
CA GLY A 217 -7.66 -0.93 12.99
C GLY A 217 -6.63 -1.62 12.10
N ASN A 218 -5.72 -0.83 11.58
CA ASN A 218 -4.57 -1.30 10.80
C ASN A 218 -3.31 -1.15 11.65
N LEU A 219 -2.43 -2.13 11.54
CA LEU A 219 -1.09 -2.09 12.11
C LEU A 219 -0.08 -1.85 10.99
N ILE A 220 0.60 -0.71 11.03
CA ILE A 220 1.69 -0.45 10.09
C ILE A 220 3.00 -0.92 10.69
N VAL A 221 3.62 -1.90 10.06
CA VAL A 221 4.94 -2.40 10.44
C VAL A 221 5.99 -1.76 9.55
N GLU A 222 6.92 -1.05 10.16
CA GLU A 222 8.08 -0.46 9.48
C GLU A 222 9.30 -1.35 9.66
N LEU A 223 9.88 -1.82 8.56
CA LEU A 223 11.15 -2.53 8.53
C LEU A 223 12.23 -1.58 8.00
N LYS A 224 13.30 -1.43 8.76
CA LYS A 224 14.50 -0.68 8.34
C LYS A 224 15.69 -1.60 8.26
N HIS A 225 16.50 -1.42 7.23
CA HIS A 225 17.77 -2.14 7.12
C HIS A 225 18.67 -1.77 8.30
N LYS A 226 19.25 -2.77 8.97
CA LYS A 226 20.32 -2.52 9.92
C LYS A 226 21.56 -2.12 9.14
N ASN A 227 21.96 -0.86 9.22
CA ASN A 227 23.28 -0.47 8.74
C ASN A 227 24.32 -1.27 9.54
N LYS A 228 25.21 -1.96 8.84
CA LYS A 228 26.44 -2.42 9.50
C LYS A 228 27.14 -1.16 10.01
N LYS A 229 27.26 -1.06 11.34
CA LYS A 229 28.20 -0.12 11.94
C LYS A 229 29.61 -0.51 11.52
#